data_7322ff10b8a98d254ec6187b29251011
#
_entry.id   7322ff10b8a98d254ec6187b29251011
#
_cell.length_a   1.000
_cell.length_b   1.000
_cell.length_c   1.000
_cell.angle_alpha   90.00
_cell.angle_beta   90.00
_cell.angle_gamma   90.00
#
_symmetry.space_group_name_H-M   'P 1'
#
loop_
_entity.id
_entity.type
_entity.pdbx_description
1 polymer ?
#
loop_
_entity_poly.entity_id
_entity_poly.type
_entity_poly.pdbx_seq_one_letter_code
_entity_poly.pdbx_strand_id
1 'polypeptide(L)'
;RICLVGSEMCIRDSNNIMTLISLHSFNPIFKKRKRNIHFGILSNQDRRLSDCIITEMKRRKLKVGDNEPYEGNLIGDTMYKHGLKNNLHHTLIEVRNDLLSSSTKIHRVSVLLKQVINNSINRI
;
A
#
# COMPACT_ATOMS: atom_id res chain seq x y z
N ARG A 1 1.15 11.44 14.10
CA ARG A 1 2.14 12.21 13.34
C ARG A 1 2.41 11.51 12.00
N ILE A 2 2.28 12.22 10.90
CA ILE A 2 2.57 11.73 9.56
C ILE A 2 3.87 12.38 9.10
N CYS A 3 4.85 11.58 8.73
CA CYS A 3 6.07 12.04 8.10
C CYS A 3 6.11 11.56 6.65
N LEU A 4 6.40 12.46 5.73
CA LEU A 4 6.62 12.13 4.32
C LEU A 4 8.13 12.12 4.06
N VAL A 5 8.62 11.04 3.48
CA VAL A 5 10.00 10.89 3.03
C VAL A 5 9.96 10.40 1.57
N GLY A 6 10.08 11.33 0.62
CA GLY A 6 9.90 11.03 -0.79
C GLY A 6 8.48 10.55 -1.07
N SER A 7 8.32 9.35 -1.65
CA SER A 7 7.03 8.71 -1.89
C SER A 7 6.53 7.88 -0.69
N GLU A 8 7.17 7.96 0.46
CA GLU A 8 6.90 7.15 1.63
C GLU A 8 6.26 7.95 2.74
N MET A 9 5.40 7.29 3.47
CA MET A 9 4.66 7.89 4.56
C MET A 9 4.84 7.07 5.82
N CYS A 10 5.38 7.69 6.89
CA CYS A 10 5.46 7.09 8.21
C CYS A 10 4.24 7.51 9.02
N ILE A 11 3.44 6.54 9.45
CA ILE A 11 2.28 6.78 10.29
C ILE A 11 2.57 6.27 11.69
N ARG A 12 2.46 7.16 12.67
CA ARG A 12 2.56 6.81 14.08
C ARG A 12 1.15 6.70 14.65
N ASP A 13 0.82 5.56 15.20
CA ASP A 13 -0.47 5.34 15.84
C ASP A 13 -0.51 5.90 17.29
N SER A 14 -1.68 5.78 17.95
CA SER A 14 -1.90 6.22 19.33
C SER A 14 -1.00 5.51 20.35
N ASN A 15 -0.43 4.34 20.01
CA ASN A 15 0.44 3.54 20.85
C ASN A 15 1.93 3.78 20.56
N ASN A 16 2.26 4.82 19.78
CA ASN A 16 3.62 5.14 19.35
C ASN A 16 4.26 4.08 18.42
N ILE A 17 3.50 3.17 17.87
CA ILE A 17 3.98 2.21 16.88
C ILE A 17 4.15 2.95 15.56
N MET A 18 5.34 2.91 14.99
CA MET A 18 5.61 3.48 13.68
C MET A 18 5.25 2.48 12.59
N THR A 19 4.52 2.94 11.60
CA THR A 19 4.15 2.15 10.43
C THR A 19 4.65 2.85 9.18
N LEU A 20 5.28 2.11 8.29
CA LEU A 20 5.84 2.63 7.05
C LEU A 20 4.98 2.18 5.86
N ILE A 21 4.49 3.13 5.09
CA ILE A 21 3.71 2.85 3.88
C ILE A 21 4.33 3.60 2.71
N SER A 22 4.68 2.87 1.66
CA SER A 22 5.11 3.45 0.38
C SER A 22 3.93 3.45 -0.59
N LEU A 23 3.70 4.58 -1.25
CA LEU A 23 2.62 4.74 -2.22
C LEU A 23 3.18 4.92 -3.62
N HIS A 24 2.78 4.06 -4.52
CA HIS A 24 3.16 4.07 -5.92
C HIS A 24 1.94 3.97 -6.83
N SER A 25 2.15 4.14 -8.12
CA SER A 25 1.11 3.90 -9.11
C SER A 25 1.64 3.07 -10.27
N PHE A 26 0.76 2.32 -10.92
CA PHE A 26 1.12 1.47 -12.05
C PHE A 26 0.17 1.70 -13.23
N ASN A 27 0.66 1.40 -14.43
CA ASN A 27 -0.12 1.56 -15.66
C ASN A 27 -1.23 0.50 -15.76
N PRO A 28 -2.42 0.87 -16.26
CA PRO A 28 -3.52 -0.09 -16.43
C PRO A 28 -3.28 -1.11 -17.53
N ILE A 29 -2.35 -0.84 -18.45
CA ILE A 29 -2.03 -1.71 -19.57
C ILE A 29 -0.56 -2.08 -19.52
N PHE A 30 -0.27 -3.38 -19.64
CA PHE A 30 1.08 -3.92 -19.76
C PHE A 30 1.11 -4.99 -20.85
N LYS A 31 2.05 -4.86 -21.79
CA LYS A 31 2.19 -5.77 -22.95
C LYS A 31 0.85 -6.01 -23.67
N LYS A 32 0.13 -4.93 -23.99
CA LYS A 32 -1.17 -4.91 -24.65
C LYS A 32 -2.31 -5.61 -23.87
N ARG A 33 -2.09 -5.99 -22.62
CA ARG A 33 -3.13 -6.58 -21.75
C ARG A 33 -3.53 -5.61 -20.65
N LYS A 34 -4.81 -5.49 -20.42
CA LYS A 34 -5.35 -4.71 -19.32
C LYS A 34 -5.14 -5.44 -18.00
N ARG A 35 -4.63 -4.73 -17.00
CA ARG A 35 -4.50 -5.24 -15.64
C ARG A 35 -5.83 -5.10 -14.91
N ASN A 36 -6.33 -6.20 -14.37
CA ASN A 36 -7.67 -6.22 -13.74
C ASN A 36 -7.67 -5.66 -12.31
N ILE A 37 -6.55 -5.74 -11.60
CA ILE A 37 -6.49 -5.21 -10.24
C ILE A 37 -6.47 -3.68 -10.25
N HIS A 38 -7.12 -3.09 -9.24
CA HIS A 38 -7.11 -1.64 -9.00
C HIS A 38 -6.01 -1.25 -8.01
N PHE A 39 -5.73 -2.13 -7.05
CA PHE A 39 -4.73 -1.94 -6.02
C PHE A 39 -3.82 -3.16 -5.95
N GLY A 40 -2.53 -2.93 -5.84
CA GLY A 40 -1.54 -3.96 -5.54
C GLY A 40 -0.97 -3.73 -4.15
N ILE A 41 -0.84 -4.78 -3.39
CA ILE A 41 -0.17 -4.74 -2.08
C ILE A 41 1.10 -5.56 -2.21
N LEU A 42 2.23 -4.88 -2.12
CA LEU A 42 3.53 -5.52 -2.26
C LEU A 42 4.18 -5.68 -0.88
N SER A 43 4.63 -6.87 -0.60
CA SER A 43 5.28 -7.20 0.67
C SER A 43 6.48 -8.11 0.46
N ASN A 44 7.43 -8.00 1.38
CA ASN A 44 8.49 -8.97 1.57
C ASN A 44 8.01 -10.08 2.54
N GLN A 45 8.91 -10.72 3.29
CA GLN A 45 8.54 -11.75 4.26
C GLN A 45 7.74 -11.22 5.46
N ASP A 46 7.81 -9.92 5.78
CA ASP A 46 6.96 -9.34 6.82
C ASP A 46 5.61 -8.95 6.24
N ARG A 47 4.62 -9.76 6.54
CA ARG A 47 3.28 -9.63 5.99
C ARG A 47 2.24 -9.06 6.98
N ARG A 48 2.67 -8.69 8.17
CA ARG A 48 1.75 -8.28 9.24
C ARG A 48 0.75 -7.21 8.79
N LEU A 49 1.26 -6.08 8.25
CA LEU A 49 0.40 -5.00 7.77
C LEU A 49 -0.25 -5.34 6.42
N SER A 50 0.47 -5.96 5.51
CA SER A 50 -0.03 -6.30 4.17
C SER A 50 -1.24 -7.22 4.23
N ASP A 51 -1.21 -8.24 5.07
CA ASP A 51 -2.34 -9.16 5.22
C ASP A 51 -3.59 -8.47 5.77
N CYS A 52 -3.43 -7.54 6.71
CA CYS A 52 -4.53 -6.75 7.23
C CYS A 52 -5.14 -5.84 6.14
N ILE A 53 -4.30 -5.19 5.35
CA ILE A 53 -4.76 -4.31 4.25
C ILE A 53 -5.47 -5.12 3.16
N ILE A 54 -4.91 -6.25 2.75
CA ILE A 54 -5.53 -7.12 1.75
C ILE A 54 -6.90 -7.61 2.24
N THR A 55 -6.98 -8.05 3.49
CA THR A 55 -8.24 -8.50 4.11
C THR A 55 -9.28 -7.38 4.12
N GLU A 56 -8.90 -6.17 4.52
CA GLU A 56 -9.80 -5.02 4.55
C GLU A 56 -10.27 -4.63 3.14
N MET A 57 -9.38 -4.63 2.16
CA MET A 57 -9.72 -4.36 0.76
C MET A 57 -10.68 -5.40 0.19
N LYS A 58 -10.46 -6.69 0.45
CA LYS A 58 -11.36 -7.77 0.04
C LYS A 58 -12.72 -7.65 0.69
N ARG A 59 -12.77 -7.32 1.98
CA ARG A 59 -14.04 -7.07 2.69
C ARG A 59 -14.85 -5.96 2.03
N ARG A 60 -14.18 -4.95 1.47
CA ARG A 60 -14.82 -3.85 0.73
C ARG A 60 -15.08 -4.19 -0.75
N LYS A 61 -14.82 -5.42 -1.17
CA LYS A 61 -15.00 -5.90 -2.56
C LYS A 61 -14.15 -5.12 -3.57
N LEU A 62 -12.99 -4.62 -3.14
CA LEU A 62 -12.03 -3.96 -4.01
C LEU A 62 -11.24 -5.00 -4.79
N LYS A 63 -10.81 -4.64 -6.00
CA LYS A 63 -9.96 -5.48 -6.85
C LYS A 63 -8.50 -5.32 -6.41
N VAL A 64 -8.06 -6.15 -5.49
CA VAL A 64 -6.73 -6.12 -4.90
C VAL A 64 -5.92 -7.34 -5.32
N GLY A 65 -4.64 -7.12 -5.63
CA GLY A 65 -3.65 -8.16 -5.91
C GLY A 65 -2.61 -8.23 -4.77
N ASP A 66 -2.15 -9.43 -4.47
CA ASP A 66 -1.10 -9.72 -3.50
C ASP A 66 0.20 -9.95 -4.26
N ASN A 67 1.20 -9.07 -4.05
CA ASN A 67 2.42 -9.05 -4.86
C ASN A 67 2.14 -8.99 -6.37
N GLU A 68 1.16 -8.20 -6.73
CA GLU A 68 0.80 -7.86 -8.10
C GLU A 68 0.64 -6.33 -8.18
N PRO A 69 1.04 -5.71 -9.28
CA PRO A 69 1.62 -6.27 -10.51
C PRO A 69 3.11 -6.59 -10.43
N TYR A 70 3.75 -6.34 -9.30
CA TYR A 70 5.18 -6.55 -9.08
C TYR A 70 5.41 -7.34 -7.80
N GLU A 71 6.57 -7.99 -7.70
CA GLU A 71 7.01 -8.61 -6.45
C GLU A 71 7.53 -7.57 -5.47
N GLY A 72 7.19 -7.74 -4.19
CA GLY A 72 7.60 -6.83 -3.11
C GLY A 72 8.86 -7.23 -2.38
N ASN A 73 9.56 -8.25 -2.85
CA ASN A 73 10.71 -8.84 -2.15
C ASN A 73 12.05 -8.41 -2.79
N LEU A 74 12.26 -7.10 -2.93
CA LEU A 74 13.50 -6.56 -3.47
C LEU A 74 14.44 -6.14 -2.34
N ILE A 75 15.55 -6.87 -2.21
CA ILE A 75 16.62 -6.54 -1.26
C ILE A 75 17.22 -5.19 -1.65
N GLY A 76 17.31 -4.29 -0.67
CA GLY A 76 17.89 -2.96 -0.87
C GLY A 76 16.90 -1.89 -1.31
N ASP A 77 15.63 -2.21 -1.52
CA ASP A 77 14.59 -1.21 -1.71
C ASP A 77 14.22 -0.53 -0.36
N THR A 78 13.38 0.48 -0.43
CA THR A 78 13.00 1.25 0.75
C THR A 78 12.28 0.42 1.81
N MET A 79 11.42 -0.51 1.39
CA MET A 79 10.70 -1.39 2.31
C MET A 79 11.66 -2.31 3.05
N TYR A 80 12.67 -2.84 2.37
CA TYR A 80 13.72 -3.64 2.99
C TYR A 80 14.56 -2.80 3.96
N LYS A 81 15.04 -1.62 3.51
CA LYS A 81 15.96 -0.77 4.29
C LYS A 81 15.31 -0.21 5.55
N HIS A 82 14.08 0.26 5.45
CA HIS A 82 13.43 1.00 6.52
C HIS A 82 12.36 0.20 7.25
N GLY A 83 11.69 -0.71 6.57
CA GLY A 83 10.66 -1.54 7.16
C GLY A 83 11.21 -2.83 7.78
N LEU A 84 11.63 -3.78 6.95
CA LEU A 84 12.05 -5.10 7.42
C LEU A 84 13.25 -5.04 8.37
N LYS A 85 14.28 -4.30 7.98
CA LYS A 85 15.53 -4.18 8.73
C LYS A 85 15.34 -3.55 10.12
N ASN A 86 14.36 -2.67 10.26
CA ASN A 86 14.03 -2.00 11.52
C ASN A 86 12.83 -2.64 12.24
N ASN A 87 12.34 -3.78 11.76
CA ASN A 87 11.19 -4.49 12.31
C ASN A 87 9.94 -3.60 12.44
N LEU A 88 9.75 -2.69 11.53
CA LEU A 88 8.55 -1.85 11.46
C LEU A 88 7.45 -2.53 10.67
N HIS A 89 6.21 -2.34 11.08
CA HIS A 89 5.08 -2.71 10.24
C HIS A 89 5.11 -1.89 8.97
N HIS A 90 5.12 -2.53 7.82
CA HIS A 90 5.30 -1.85 6.55
C HIS A 90 4.61 -2.56 5.39
N THR A 91 4.29 -1.80 4.37
CA THR A 91 3.76 -2.30 3.10
C THR A 91 3.96 -1.28 1.99
N LEU A 92 3.90 -1.73 0.75
CA LEU A 92 3.85 -0.86 -0.41
C LEU A 92 2.48 -1.02 -1.07
N ILE A 93 1.81 0.11 -1.32
CA ILE A 93 0.51 0.15 -1.99
C ILE A 93 0.71 0.71 -3.38
N GLU A 94 0.31 -0.07 -4.38
CA GLU A 94 0.28 0.32 -5.79
C GLU A 94 -1.15 0.67 -6.19
N VAL A 95 -1.38 1.84 -6.76
CA VAL A 95 -2.69 2.26 -7.27
C VAL A 95 -2.63 2.31 -8.80
N ARG A 96 -3.60 1.68 -9.46
CA ARG A 96 -3.67 1.76 -10.92
C ARG A 96 -3.94 3.22 -11.34
N ASN A 97 -3.09 3.78 -12.18
CA ASN A 97 -3.02 5.23 -12.37
C ASN A 97 -4.24 5.87 -13.05
N ASP A 98 -5.06 5.10 -13.77
CA ASP A 98 -6.31 5.59 -14.33
C ASP A 98 -7.34 5.98 -13.24
N LEU A 99 -7.19 5.42 -12.03
CA LEU A 99 -7.99 5.79 -10.86
C LEU A 99 -7.58 7.16 -10.28
N LEU A 100 -6.50 7.73 -10.78
CA LEU A 100 -5.91 8.99 -10.32
C LEU A 100 -5.97 10.08 -11.41
N SER A 101 -6.79 9.91 -12.45
CA SER A 101 -6.76 10.76 -13.64
C SER A 101 -7.48 12.10 -13.50
N SER A 102 -8.10 12.38 -12.36
CA SER A 102 -8.74 13.67 -12.07
C SER A 102 -8.69 13.99 -10.58
N SER A 103 -8.89 15.26 -10.22
CA SER A 103 -8.92 15.68 -8.81
C SER A 103 -9.99 14.93 -8.01
N THR A 104 -11.17 14.73 -8.59
CA THR A 104 -12.26 13.98 -7.98
C THR A 104 -11.87 12.51 -7.71
N LYS A 105 -11.22 11.86 -8.68
CA LYS A 105 -10.75 10.48 -8.53
C LYS A 105 -9.64 10.37 -7.50
N ILE A 106 -8.68 11.28 -7.49
CA ILE A 106 -7.62 11.32 -6.48
C ILE A 106 -8.22 11.46 -5.09
N HIS A 107 -9.16 12.38 -4.90
CA HIS A 107 -9.83 12.56 -3.61
C HIS A 107 -10.54 11.27 -3.15
N ARG A 108 -11.26 10.62 -4.04
CA ARG A 108 -11.98 9.36 -3.76
C ARG A 108 -11.02 8.26 -3.31
N VAL A 109 -9.91 8.08 -4.03
CA VAL A 109 -8.89 7.07 -3.66
C VAL A 109 -8.22 7.45 -2.34
N SER A 110 -7.94 8.72 -2.10
CA SER A 110 -7.32 9.18 -0.86
C SER A 110 -8.20 8.90 0.36
N VAL A 111 -9.50 9.18 0.28
CA VAL A 111 -10.47 8.88 1.35
C VAL A 111 -10.54 7.36 1.59
N LEU A 112 -10.62 6.58 0.53
CA LEU A 112 -10.68 5.12 0.60
C LEU A 112 -9.43 4.54 1.27
N LEU A 113 -8.24 4.93 0.82
CA LEU A 113 -6.98 4.46 1.38
C LEU A 113 -6.83 4.85 2.85
N LYS A 114 -7.22 6.07 3.20
CA LYS A 114 -7.20 6.51 4.61
C LYS A 114 -8.03 5.58 5.49
N GLN A 115 -9.24 5.23 5.08
CA GLN A 115 -10.11 4.32 5.82
C GLN A 115 -9.52 2.90 5.91
N VAL A 116 -9.02 2.37 4.79
CA VAL A 116 -8.40 1.03 4.74
C VAL A 116 -7.18 0.96 5.64
N ILE A 117 -6.29 1.94 5.55
CA ILE A 117 -5.06 1.99 6.34
C ILE A 117 -5.38 2.10 7.83
N ASN A 118 -6.25 3.01 8.23
CA ASN A 118 -6.62 3.19 9.64
C ASN A 118 -7.25 1.92 10.22
N ASN A 119 -8.18 1.30 9.50
CA ASN A 119 -8.80 0.05 9.96
C ASN A 119 -7.79 -1.10 10.05
N SER A 120 -6.82 -1.13 9.16
CA SER A 120 -5.78 -2.17 9.16
C SER A 120 -4.79 -1.97 10.31
N ILE A 121 -4.32 -0.76 10.54
CA ILE A 121 -3.39 -0.44 11.65
C ILE A 121 -4.03 -0.78 13.00
N ASN A 122 -5.30 -0.54 13.18
CA ASN A 122 -6.00 -0.85 14.42
C ASN A 122 -6.16 -2.36 14.71
N ARG A 123 -5.81 -3.21 13.74
CA ARG A 123 -5.89 -4.67 13.85
C ARG A 123 -4.55 -5.36 14.05
N ILE A 124 -3.47 -4.62 13.95
CA ILE A 124 -2.12 -5.20 14.09
C ILE A 124 -1.77 -5.45 15.56
#